data_9e5195863340ad7571f924fe381c5dc7
#
_entry.id   9e5195863340ad7571f924fe381c5dc7
#
_cell.length_a   1.000
_cell.length_b   1.000
_cell.length_c   1.000
_cell.angle_alpha   90.00
_cell.angle_beta   90.00
_cell.angle_gamma   90.00
#
_symmetry.space_group_name_H-M   'P 1'
#
loop_
_entity.id
_entity.type
_entity.pdbx_description
1 polymer ?
#
loop_
_entity_poly.entity_id
_entity_poly.type
_entity_poly.pdbx_seq_one_letter_code
_entity_poly.pdbx_strand_id
1 'polypeptide(L)'
;MAHGKSTVVKAISGVQTVRFKNELERNITIKLGYANAKIYGCKDPKCPRPSKYCAYGSSKEDSPNCVVPGFEDAEMELLRHVSFVDCPGHDILMATMLNGAAVMDGALLLIAANEPCPQPQTSEHLAAVEIMRLKHIIILQNKVDLVTEAAALNQHESITRFIQGTIAEAAPIVPISAQLKYNIDAVCEYIVKKIPVPVRDFTSPPQMIVIRSFDVNKPGSEVDELKGGVAGGSILQVCVFTSV
;
A
#
# COMPACT_ATOMS: atom_id res chain seq x y z
N MET A 1 -10.85 2.20 -15.17
CA MET A 1 -11.03 3.53 -14.57
C MET A 1 -10.07 3.75 -13.38
N ALA A 2 -9.68 4.99 -13.10
CA ALA A 2 -8.68 5.28 -12.07
C ALA A 2 -9.36 5.50 -10.71
N HIS A 3 -9.31 4.52 -9.83
CA HIS A 3 -9.79 4.64 -8.43
C HIS A 3 -8.83 5.46 -7.53
N GLY A 4 -7.69 5.91 -8.08
CA GLY A 4 -6.73 6.77 -7.39
C GLY A 4 -5.66 6.03 -6.59
N LYS A 5 -5.27 4.80 -6.96
CA LYS A 5 -4.26 3.99 -6.25
C LYS A 5 -2.94 4.75 -6.07
N SER A 6 -2.32 5.17 -7.16
CA SER A 6 -1.05 5.92 -7.13
C SER A 6 -1.16 7.25 -6.38
N THR A 7 -2.37 7.88 -6.41
CA THR A 7 -2.63 9.13 -5.67
C THR A 7 -2.63 8.90 -4.17
N VAL A 8 -3.22 7.80 -3.69
CA VAL A 8 -3.21 7.43 -2.25
C VAL A 8 -1.79 7.13 -1.80
N VAL A 9 -1.04 6.34 -2.58
CA VAL A 9 0.37 6.07 -2.27
C VAL A 9 1.18 7.36 -2.18
N LYS A 10 0.98 8.29 -3.12
CA LYS A 10 1.63 9.61 -3.10
C LYS A 10 1.18 10.45 -1.89
N ALA A 11 -0.10 10.39 -1.51
CA ALA A 11 -0.62 11.14 -0.36
C ALA A 11 0.01 10.70 0.95
N ILE A 12 0.31 9.40 1.10
CA ILE A 12 0.91 8.81 2.31
C ILE A 12 2.43 8.92 2.29
N SER A 13 3.08 8.51 1.19
CA SER A 13 4.55 8.41 1.11
C SER A 13 5.25 9.66 0.60
N GLY A 14 4.51 10.57 -0.04
CA GLY A 14 5.10 11.70 -0.78
C GLY A 14 5.77 11.31 -2.11
N VAL A 15 5.85 10.02 -2.43
CA VAL A 15 6.54 9.50 -3.62
C VAL A 15 5.56 9.25 -4.75
N GLN A 16 5.91 9.71 -5.95
CA GLN A 16 5.16 9.39 -7.17
C GLN A 16 5.64 8.05 -7.73
N THR A 17 4.76 7.06 -7.75
CA THR A 17 5.05 5.68 -8.20
C THR A 17 5.04 5.54 -9.71
N VAL A 18 4.22 6.34 -10.40
CA VAL A 18 4.14 6.38 -11.87
C VAL A 18 5.30 7.21 -12.41
N ARG A 19 6.22 6.58 -13.14
CA ARG A 19 7.47 7.22 -13.62
C ARG A 19 7.70 7.11 -15.12
N PHE A 20 7.07 6.15 -15.80
CA PHE A 20 7.28 5.93 -17.22
C PHE A 20 6.41 6.87 -18.06
N LYS A 21 6.97 7.40 -19.16
CA LYS A 21 6.28 8.32 -20.05
C LYS A 21 4.94 7.77 -20.54
N ASN A 22 4.91 6.50 -20.95
CA ASN A 22 3.70 5.81 -21.41
C ASN A 22 2.62 5.67 -20.30
N GLU A 23 3.03 5.54 -19.04
CA GLU A 23 2.12 5.50 -17.90
C GLU A 23 1.52 6.88 -17.62
N LEU A 24 2.35 7.93 -17.70
CA LEU A 24 1.93 9.32 -17.49
C LEU A 24 0.98 9.79 -18.59
N GLU A 25 1.28 9.49 -19.87
CA GLU A 25 0.45 9.86 -21.01
C GLU A 25 -0.93 9.17 -20.99
N ARG A 26 -0.99 7.91 -20.50
CA ARG A 26 -2.22 7.13 -20.45
C ARG A 26 -2.93 7.16 -19.11
N ASN A 27 -2.35 7.80 -18.08
CA ASN A 27 -2.83 7.78 -16.70
C ASN A 27 -3.11 6.37 -16.15
N ILE A 28 -2.26 5.41 -16.47
CA ILE A 28 -2.38 4.03 -16.02
C ILE A 28 -1.06 3.56 -15.41
N THR A 29 -1.14 2.66 -14.44
CA THR A 29 0.02 1.95 -13.90
C THR A 29 0.20 0.65 -14.68
N ILE A 30 1.36 0.45 -15.29
CA ILE A 30 1.67 -0.75 -16.08
C ILE A 30 2.60 -1.66 -15.29
N LYS A 31 3.62 -1.08 -14.64
CA LYS A 31 4.57 -1.80 -13.82
C LYS A 31 4.26 -1.60 -12.34
N LEU A 32 4.67 -2.56 -11.49
CA LEU A 32 4.58 -2.38 -10.04
C LEU A 32 5.41 -1.15 -9.62
N GLY A 33 4.75 -0.19 -9.01
CA GLY A 33 5.40 0.95 -8.37
C GLY A 33 5.71 0.64 -6.91
N TYR A 34 6.82 1.13 -6.40
CA TYR A 34 7.23 0.94 -5.01
C TYR A 34 7.44 2.29 -4.34
N ALA A 35 6.93 2.41 -3.12
CA ALA A 35 7.12 3.59 -2.29
C ALA A 35 7.18 3.18 -0.82
N ASN A 36 8.09 3.79 -0.06
CA ASN A 36 8.23 3.56 1.36
C ASN A 36 7.73 4.76 2.15
N ALA A 37 7.09 4.51 3.28
CA ALA A 37 6.67 5.54 4.22
C ALA A 37 6.90 5.11 5.66
N LYS A 38 7.20 6.08 6.51
CA LYS A 38 7.26 5.94 7.96
C LYS A 38 5.98 6.52 8.55
N ILE A 39 5.24 5.74 9.34
CA ILE A 39 4.05 6.19 10.06
C ILE A 39 4.42 6.45 11.50
N TYR A 40 4.15 7.67 11.95
CA TYR A 40 4.43 8.15 13.29
C TYR A 40 3.13 8.37 14.06
N GLY A 41 3.22 8.24 15.37
CA GLY A 41 2.16 8.62 16.29
C GLY A 41 2.66 9.61 17.33
N CYS A 42 1.82 10.59 17.67
CA CYS A 42 2.13 11.51 18.77
C CYS A 42 2.22 10.74 20.10
N LYS A 43 3.25 11.00 20.89
CA LYS A 43 3.44 10.39 22.20
C LYS A 43 2.44 10.89 23.23
N ASP A 44 1.90 12.11 23.06
CA ASP A 44 0.94 12.67 24.00
C ASP A 44 -0.41 11.91 23.92
N PRO A 45 -0.88 11.31 25.03
CA PRO A 45 -2.14 10.58 25.05
C PRO A 45 -3.38 11.48 24.84
N LYS A 46 -3.26 12.80 25.07
CA LYS A 46 -4.33 13.78 24.88
C LYS A 46 -4.49 14.22 23.41
N CYS A 47 -3.51 13.92 22.57
CA CYS A 47 -3.57 14.27 21.15
C CYS A 47 -4.78 13.59 20.48
N PRO A 48 -5.64 14.34 19.77
CA PRO A 48 -6.89 13.82 19.22
C PRO A 48 -6.63 12.77 18.13
N ARG A 49 -7.50 11.75 18.08
CA ARG A 49 -7.53 10.77 16.99
C ARG A 49 -8.51 11.22 15.91
N PRO A 50 -8.23 10.95 14.63
CA PRO A 50 -7.10 10.23 14.06
C PRO A 50 -5.85 11.09 13.82
N SER A 51 -5.94 12.42 14.02
CA SER A 51 -4.90 13.40 13.64
C SER A 51 -3.54 13.20 14.32
N LYS A 52 -3.49 12.41 15.42
CA LYS A 52 -2.24 12.03 16.05
C LYS A 52 -1.34 11.14 15.17
N TYR A 53 -1.89 10.53 14.10
CA TYR A 53 -1.12 9.69 13.19
C TYR A 53 -0.72 10.48 11.96
N CYS A 54 0.56 10.41 11.60
CA CYS A 54 1.09 11.11 10.45
C CYS A 54 2.04 10.21 9.68
N ALA A 55 2.05 10.33 8.35
CA ALA A 55 2.95 9.59 7.50
C ALA A 55 3.94 10.51 6.80
N TYR A 56 5.18 10.07 6.71
CA TYR A 56 6.27 10.77 6.02
C TYR A 56 7.01 9.81 5.10
N GLY A 57 7.73 10.37 4.12
CA GLY A 57 8.66 9.61 3.29
C GLY A 57 9.79 8.98 4.14
N SER A 58 10.41 7.93 3.62
CA SER A 58 11.44 7.15 4.32
C SER A 58 12.71 7.95 4.70
N SER A 59 12.94 9.10 4.04
CA SER A 59 14.08 9.99 4.32
C SER A 59 13.88 10.95 5.49
N LYS A 60 12.69 10.96 6.12
CA LYS A 60 12.41 11.83 7.25
C LYS A 60 13.19 11.39 8.49
N GLU A 61 13.61 12.36 9.32
CA GLU A 61 14.25 12.14 10.61
C GLU A 61 13.43 11.23 11.53
N ASP A 62 14.11 10.58 12.48
CA ASP A 62 13.48 9.51 13.27
C ASP A 62 12.50 10.01 14.35
N SER A 63 12.52 11.29 14.70
CA SER A 63 11.61 11.87 15.72
C SER A 63 11.14 13.27 15.32
N PRO A 64 10.19 13.39 14.36
CA PRO A 64 9.61 14.69 14.04
C PRO A 64 8.69 15.17 15.17
N ASN A 65 8.47 16.47 15.26
CA ASN A 65 7.49 17.05 16.17
C ASN A 65 6.06 16.84 15.64
N CYS A 66 5.09 16.83 16.56
CA CYS A 66 3.69 16.72 16.23
C CYS A 66 3.20 17.93 15.41
N VAL A 67 2.38 17.68 14.41
CA VAL A 67 1.82 18.75 13.55
C VAL A 67 0.41 19.17 13.95
N VAL A 68 -0.14 18.56 15.02
CA VAL A 68 -1.49 18.87 15.51
C VAL A 68 -1.44 20.17 16.32
N PRO A 69 -2.31 21.15 16.03
CA PRO A 69 -2.36 22.40 16.77
C PRO A 69 -2.55 22.17 18.28
N GLY A 70 -1.69 22.78 19.08
CA GLY A 70 -1.66 22.63 20.54
C GLY A 70 -0.83 21.45 21.07
N PHE A 71 -0.18 20.68 20.19
CA PHE A 71 0.70 19.56 20.53
C PHE A 71 2.04 19.63 19.78
N GLU A 72 2.43 20.81 19.29
CA GLU A 72 3.61 21.00 18.43
C GLU A 72 4.93 20.70 19.15
N ASP A 73 4.93 20.79 20.48
CA ASP A 73 6.11 20.46 21.32
C ASP A 73 6.22 18.95 21.62
N ALA A 74 5.19 18.16 21.29
CA ALA A 74 5.21 16.74 21.55
C ALA A 74 6.02 16.01 20.46
N GLU A 75 6.91 15.12 20.89
CA GLU A 75 7.64 14.25 19.97
C GLU A 75 6.70 13.18 19.38
N MET A 76 6.97 12.81 18.14
CA MET A 76 6.32 11.67 17.48
C MET A 76 7.21 10.43 17.58
N GLU A 77 6.57 9.29 17.80
CA GLU A 77 7.22 7.99 17.82
C GLU A 77 7.00 7.27 16.49
N LEU A 78 8.03 6.64 15.95
CA LEU A 78 7.90 5.78 14.76
C LEU A 78 7.14 4.50 15.13
N LEU A 79 5.91 4.38 14.63
CA LEU A 79 5.05 3.22 14.88
C LEU A 79 5.23 2.12 13.84
N ARG A 80 5.43 2.50 12.57
CA ARG A 80 5.51 1.54 11.47
C ARG A 80 6.33 2.09 10.31
N HIS A 81 7.20 1.25 9.75
CA HIS A 81 7.77 1.47 8.44
C HIS A 81 7.02 0.58 7.44
N VAL A 82 6.43 1.18 6.42
CA VAL A 82 5.55 0.51 5.46
C VAL A 82 6.10 0.66 4.05
N SER A 83 6.13 -0.44 3.31
CA SER A 83 6.41 -0.44 1.88
C SER A 83 5.12 -0.62 1.11
N PHE A 84 4.78 0.32 0.25
CA PHE A 84 3.63 0.25 -0.65
C PHE A 84 4.04 -0.34 -1.98
N VAL A 85 3.22 -1.26 -2.47
CA VAL A 85 3.30 -1.78 -3.84
C VAL A 85 2.08 -1.26 -4.60
N ASP A 86 2.30 -0.31 -5.49
CA ASP A 86 1.25 0.26 -6.35
C ASP A 86 0.99 -0.68 -7.52
N CYS A 87 -0.14 -1.37 -7.47
CA CYS A 87 -0.50 -2.39 -8.45
C CYS A 87 -1.29 -1.79 -9.62
N PRO A 88 -1.05 -2.30 -10.85
CA PRO A 88 -1.88 -1.96 -11.99
C PRO A 88 -3.34 -2.32 -11.71
N GLY A 89 -4.26 -1.51 -12.25
CA GLY A 89 -5.69 -1.69 -12.05
C GLY A 89 -6.44 -2.23 -13.27
N HIS A 90 -5.73 -2.56 -14.34
CA HIS A 90 -6.31 -3.08 -15.57
C HIS A 90 -6.30 -4.61 -15.56
N ASP A 91 -7.39 -5.24 -16.02
CA ASP A 91 -7.55 -6.68 -16.15
C ASP A 91 -6.39 -7.36 -16.90
N ILE A 92 -5.95 -6.77 -18.01
CA ILE A 92 -4.80 -7.23 -18.82
C ILE A 92 -3.50 -7.36 -17.97
N LEU A 93 -3.40 -6.63 -16.86
CA LEU A 93 -2.22 -6.59 -16.00
C LEU A 93 -2.40 -7.40 -14.69
N MET A 94 -3.44 -8.23 -14.61
CA MET A 94 -3.75 -9.04 -13.44
C MET A 94 -2.58 -9.96 -13.03
N ALA A 95 -1.89 -10.57 -14.00
CA ALA A 95 -0.71 -11.39 -13.74
C ALA A 95 0.40 -10.61 -13.03
N THR A 96 0.61 -9.34 -13.40
CA THR A 96 1.59 -8.45 -12.73
C THR A 96 1.17 -8.16 -11.29
N MET A 97 -0.15 -7.98 -11.05
CA MET A 97 -0.69 -7.78 -9.71
C MET A 97 -0.49 -9.03 -8.83
N LEU A 98 -0.81 -10.22 -9.37
CA LEU A 98 -0.64 -11.49 -8.64
C LEU A 98 0.82 -11.74 -8.24
N ASN A 99 1.78 -11.45 -9.13
CA ASN A 99 3.20 -11.54 -8.81
C ASN A 99 3.60 -10.57 -7.66
N GLY A 100 3.04 -9.37 -7.67
CA GLY A 100 3.26 -8.41 -6.58
C GLY A 100 2.64 -8.85 -5.26
N ALA A 101 1.45 -9.45 -5.31
CA ALA A 101 0.70 -9.85 -4.12
C ALA A 101 1.38 -10.99 -3.32
N ALA A 102 2.25 -11.78 -3.96
CA ALA A 102 3.01 -12.85 -3.29
C ALA A 102 3.92 -12.37 -2.14
N VAL A 103 4.22 -11.07 -2.08
CA VAL A 103 5.10 -10.46 -1.06
C VAL A 103 4.39 -9.45 -0.16
N MET A 104 3.06 -9.38 -0.22
CA MET A 104 2.27 -8.43 0.53
C MET A 104 1.75 -9.06 1.84
N ASP A 105 1.77 -8.28 2.91
CA ASP A 105 1.23 -8.66 4.22
C ASP A 105 -0.22 -8.18 4.40
N GLY A 106 -0.67 -7.23 3.60
CA GLY A 106 -2.03 -6.68 3.60
C GLY A 106 -2.38 -5.97 2.32
N ALA A 107 -3.65 -5.65 2.13
CA ALA A 107 -4.17 -4.99 0.95
C ALA A 107 -5.01 -3.75 1.29
N LEU A 108 -4.81 -2.68 0.54
CA LEU A 108 -5.70 -1.53 0.49
C LEU A 108 -6.54 -1.62 -0.78
N LEU A 109 -7.83 -1.94 -0.65
CA LEU A 109 -8.76 -2.00 -1.77
C LEU A 109 -9.41 -0.63 -1.96
N LEU A 110 -9.18 -0.01 -3.12
CA LEU A 110 -9.72 1.30 -3.42
C LEU A 110 -10.99 1.22 -4.28
N ILE A 111 -12.02 1.94 -3.84
CA ILE A 111 -13.29 2.09 -4.55
C ILE A 111 -13.55 3.59 -4.69
N ALA A 112 -13.73 4.08 -5.92
CA ALA A 112 -14.01 5.49 -6.16
C ALA A 112 -15.49 5.80 -5.84
N ALA A 113 -15.75 6.83 -5.04
CA ALA A 113 -17.10 7.20 -4.60
C ALA A 113 -18.02 7.66 -5.74
N ASN A 114 -17.45 8.18 -6.81
CA ASN A 114 -18.16 8.63 -7.99
C ASN A 114 -18.50 7.50 -8.99
N GLU A 115 -18.20 6.26 -8.66
CA GLU A 115 -18.44 5.09 -9.52
C GLU A 115 -19.38 4.10 -8.85
N PRO A 116 -20.21 3.36 -9.61
CA PRO A 116 -21.05 2.32 -9.04
C PRO A 116 -20.21 1.19 -8.43
N CYS A 117 -20.70 0.59 -7.36
CA CYS A 117 -20.08 -0.56 -6.72
C CYS A 117 -21.07 -1.74 -6.73
N PRO A 118 -20.63 -2.98 -7.08
CA PRO A 118 -19.29 -3.35 -7.56
C PRO A 118 -19.03 -3.01 -9.03
N GLN A 119 -17.77 -2.70 -9.34
CA GLN A 119 -17.29 -2.72 -10.73
C GLN A 119 -16.63 -4.07 -11.04
N PRO A 120 -16.63 -4.54 -12.30
CA PRO A 120 -16.00 -5.81 -12.67
C PRO A 120 -14.55 -5.91 -12.19
N GLN A 121 -13.74 -4.89 -12.42
CA GLN A 121 -12.35 -4.85 -11.97
C GLN A 121 -12.20 -4.90 -10.44
N THR A 122 -13.13 -4.31 -9.69
CA THR A 122 -13.12 -4.37 -8.21
C THR A 122 -13.38 -5.79 -7.73
N SER A 123 -14.31 -6.49 -8.38
CA SER A 123 -14.61 -7.90 -8.07
C SER A 123 -13.43 -8.81 -8.38
N GLU A 124 -12.76 -8.60 -9.50
CA GLU A 124 -11.56 -9.34 -9.90
C GLU A 124 -10.41 -9.12 -8.92
N HIS A 125 -10.19 -7.86 -8.49
CA HIS A 125 -9.16 -7.55 -7.50
C HIS A 125 -9.46 -8.19 -6.14
N LEU A 126 -10.73 -8.20 -5.70
CA LEU A 126 -11.12 -8.85 -4.46
C LEU A 126 -10.93 -10.37 -4.55
N ALA A 127 -11.31 -10.99 -5.67
CA ALA A 127 -11.06 -12.41 -5.93
C ALA A 127 -9.56 -12.74 -5.93
N ALA A 128 -8.72 -11.88 -6.52
CA ALA A 128 -7.28 -12.07 -6.48
C ALA A 128 -6.72 -12.01 -5.05
N VAL A 129 -7.17 -11.05 -4.23
CA VAL A 129 -6.80 -10.93 -2.82
C VAL A 129 -7.23 -12.18 -2.03
N GLU A 130 -8.40 -12.75 -2.36
CA GLU A 130 -8.90 -13.98 -1.78
C GLU A 130 -8.06 -15.21 -2.16
N ILE A 131 -7.73 -15.37 -3.45
CA ILE A 131 -6.83 -16.43 -3.95
C ILE A 131 -5.46 -16.35 -3.23
N MET A 132 -4.95 -15.16 -3.02
CA MET A 132 -3.68 -14.90 -2.33
C MET A 132 -3.78 -15.05 -0.81
N ARG A 133 -5.00 -15.25 -0.27
CA ARG A 133 -5.28 -15.40 1.17
C ARG A 133 -4.74 -14.25 2.03
N LEU A 134 -4.80 -13.02 1.52
CA LEU A 134 -4.41 -11.82 2.26
C LEU A 134 -5.49 -11.52 3.32
N LYS A 135 -5.18 -11.77 4.58
CA LYS A 135 -6.12 -11.66 5.71
C LYS A 135 -6.38 -10.22 6.16
N HIS A 136 -5.43 -9.31 5.89
CA HIS A 136 -5.49 -7.93 6.37
C HIS A 136 -5.87 -7.01 5.22
N ILE A 137 -7.15 -6.62 5.19
CA ILE A 137 -7.71 -5.79 4.12
C ILE A 137 -8.29 -4.53 4.76
N ILE A 138 -8.06 -3.39 4.13
CA ILE A 138 -8.71 -2.11 4.43
C ILE A 138 -9.31 -1.59 3.14
N ILE A 139 -10.58 -1.19 3.18
CA ILE A 139 -11.28 -0.64 2.02
C ILE A 139 -11.24 0.87 2.11
N LEU A 140 -10.81 1.53 1.05
CA LEU A 140 -10.73 2.98 0.93
C LEU A 140 -11.77 3.46 -0.07
N GLN A 141 -12.81 4.13 0.43
CA GLN A 141 -13.80 4.83 -0.39
C GLN A 141 -13.20 6.18 -0.77
N ASN A 142 -12.55 6.24 -1.93
CA ASN A 142 -11.80 7.40 -2.38
C ASN A 142 -12.64 8.36 -3.24
N LYS A 143 -12.19 9.60 -3.36
CA LYS A 143 -12.84 10.67 -4.13
C LYS A 143 -14.19 11.11 -3.56
N VAL A 144 -14.34 11.09 -2.23
CA VAL A 144 -15.58 11.54 -1.59
C VAL A 144 -15.86 13.03 -1.80
N ASP A 145 -14.84 13.80 -2.18
CA ASP A 145 -14.93 15.20 -2.59
C ASP A 145 -15.73 15.44 -3.88
N LEU A 146 -15.93 14.41 -4.70
CA LEU A 146 -16.65 14.50 -5.99
C LEU A 146 -18.14 14.15 -5.89
N VAL A 147 -18.62 13.76 -4.72
CA VAL A 147 -20.00 13.30 -4.51
C VAL A 147 -20.64 13.97 -3.32
N THR A 148 -21.97 13.96 -3.28
CA THR A 148 -22.71 14.41 -2.09
C THR A 148 -22.61 13.40 -0.96
N GLU A 149 -22.80 13.84 0.29
CA GLU A 149 -22.78 12.99 1.46
C GLU A 149 -23.77 11.81 1.34
N ALA A 150 -25.00 12.09 0.89
CA ALA A 150 -26.02 11.06 0.67
C ALA A 150 -25.59 10.01 -0.35
N ALA A 151 -24.94 10.41 -1.44
CA ALA A 151 -24.42 9.50 -2.43
C ALA A 151 -23.26 8.64 -1.89
N ALA A 152 -22.39 9.24 -1.08
CA ALA A 152 -21.29 8.52 -0.42
C ALA A 152 -21.83 7.48 0.58
N LEU A 153 -22.86 7.80 1.38
CA LEU A 153 -23.50 6.87 2.29
C LEU A 153 -24.18 5.71 1.56
N ASN A 154 -24.94 5.98 0.49
CA ASN A 154 -25.57 4.94 -0.33
C ASN A 154 -24.53 4.01 -0.96
N GLN A 155 -23.40 4.55 -1.41
CA GLN A 155 -22.31 3.73 -1.95
C GLN A 155 -21.64 2.92 -0.81
N HIS A 156 -21.47 3.48 0.38
CA HIS A 156 -20.95 2.75 1.53
C HIS A 156 -21.78 1.50 1.84
N GLU A 157 -23.11 1.60 1.81
CA GLU A 157 -24.00 0.46 1.95
C GLU A 157 -23.82 -0.56 0.83
N SER A 158 -23.63 -0.09 -0.41
CA SER A 158 -23.38 -0.95 -1.57
C SER A 158 -22.06 -1.70 -1.44
N ILE A 159 -21.01 -1.04 -0.95
CA ILE A 159 -19.72 -1.66 -0.63
C ILE A 159 -19.91 -2.72 0.46
N THR A 160 -20.63 -2.39 1.52
CA THR A 160 -20.89 -3.32 2.63
C THR A 160 -21.61 -4.59 2.15
N ARG A 161 -22.61 -4.46 1.28
CA ARG A 161 -23.28 -5.61 0.66
C ARG A 161 -22.36 -6.41 -0.25
N PHE A 162 -21.51 -5.73 -1.01
CA PHE A 162 -20.58 -6.38 -1.94
C PHE A 162 -19.53 -7.25 -1.22
N ILE A 163 -19.06 -6.85 -0.05
CA ILE A 163 -18.03 -7.58 0.70
C ILE A 163 -18.60 -8.70 1.58
N GLN A 164 -19.92 -8.77 1.78
CA GLN A 164 -20.56 -9.84 2.56
C GLN A 164 -20.24 -11.22 1.98
N GLY A 165 -19.88 -12.17 2.83
CA GLY A 165 -19.48 -13.52 2.45
C GLY A 165 -18.12 -13.62 1.78
N THR A 166 -17.34 -12.56 1.73
CA THR A 166 -15.96 -12.54 1.21
C THR A 166 -14.92 -12.42 2.33
N ILE A 167 -13.66 -12.62 1.99
CA ILE A 167 -12.53 -12.42 2.92
C ILE A 167 -12.47 -10.97 3.49
N ALA A 168 -13.09 -10.01 2.80
CA ALA A 168 -13.12 -8.60 3.19
C ALA A 168 -14.33 -8.21 4.06
N GLU A 169 -15.19 -9.14 4.48
CA GLU A 169 -16.42 -8.85 5.24
C GLU A 169 -16.16 -8.03 6.51
N ALA A 170 -15.09 -8.34 7.23
CA ALA A 170 -14.70 -7.63 8.46
C ALA A 170 -13.75 -6.44 8.21
N ALA A 171 -13.48 -6.08 6.95
CA ALA A 171 -12.58 -5.00 6.61
C ALA A 171 -13.21 -3.64 6.91
N PRO A 172 -12.48 -2.71 7.54
CA PRO A 172 -12.96 -1.35 7.73
C PRO A 172 -13.07 -0.63 6.39
N ILE A 173 -14.14 0.15 6.21
CA ILE A 173 -14.36 1.02 5.07
C ILE A 173 -14.07 2.45 5.51
N VAL A 174 -13.07 3.09 4.93
CA VAL A 174 -12.63 4.44 5.28
C VAL A 174 -12.90 5.39 4.13
N PRO A 175 -13.78 6.40 4.31
CA PRO A 175 -13.99 7.44 3.31
C PRO A 175 -12.81 8.41 3.28
N ILE A 176 -12.25 8.65 2.10
CA ILE A 176 -11.08 9.49 1.90
C ILE A 176 -11.17 10.38 0.66
N SER A 177 -10.41 11.46 0.64
CA SER A 177 -9.98 12.13 -0.58
C SER A 177 -8.46 12.18 -0.62
N ALA A 178 -7.86 11.34 -1.46
CA ALA A 178 -6.42 11.31 -1.60
C ALA A 178 -5.84 12.60 -2.20
N GLN A 179 -6.60 13.27 -3.07
CA GLN A 179 -6.20 14.52 -3.70
C GLN A 179 -6.15 15.68 -2.67
N LEU A 180 -7.13 15.75 -1.80
CA LEU A 180 -7.22 16.77 -0.74
C LEU A 180 -6.50 16.34 0.55
N LYS A 181 -5.96 15.13 0.58
CA LYS A 181 -5.38 14.49 1.79
C LYS A 181 -6.37 14.38 2.95
N TYR A 182 -7.68 14.36 2.66
CA TYR A 182 -8.72 14.21 3.66
C TYR A 182 -8.73 12.79 4.21
N ASN A 183 -8.72 12.67 5.53
CA ASN A 183 -8.81 11.41 6.28
C ASN A 183 -7.65 10.42 6.05
N ILE A 184 -6.48 10.91 5.57
CA ILE A 184 -5.27 10.08 5.37
C ILE A 184 -4.66 9.67 6.72
N ASP A 185 -4.79 10.48 7.75
CA ASP A 185 -4.43 10.18 9.14
C ASP A 185 -5.20 8.96 9.67
N ALA A 186 -6.50 8.85 9.39
CA ALA A 186 -7.29 7.67 9.72
C ALA A 186 -6.80 6.42 8.97
N VAL A 187 -6.41 6.54 7.69
CA VAL A 187 -5.80 5.42 6.96
C VAL A 187 -4.51 4.97 7.65
N CYS A 188 -3.66 5.89 8.07
CA CYS A 188 -2.44 5.58 8.80
C CYS A 188 -2.74 4.87 10.14
N GLU A 189 -3.76 5.32 10.87
CA GLU A 189 -4.22 4.64 12.09
C GLU A 189 -4.66 3.20 11.82
N TYR A 190 -5.47 2.99 10.78
CA TYR A 190 -5.93 1.64 10.42
C TYR A 190 -4.81 0.73 9.95
N ILE A 191 -3.84 1.24 9.18
CA ILE A 191 -2.66 0.46 8.78
C ILE A 191 -1.91 -0.03 10.03
N VAL A 192 -1.66 0.85 11.00
CA VAL A 192 -0.95 0.48 12.23
C VAL A 192 -1.74 -0.53 13.06
N LYS A 193 -3.07 -0.40 13.15
CA LYS A 193 -3.91 -1.22 14.02
C LYS A 193 -4.37 -2.54 13.41
N LYS A 194 -4.63 -2.56 12.10
CA LYS A 194 -5.27 -3.70 11.42
C LYS A 194 -4.32 -4.57 10.62
N ILE A 195 -3.16 -4.04 10.21
CA ILE A 195 -2.14 -4.81 9.52
C ILE A 195 -1.00 -5.05 10.51
N PRO A 196 -0.87 -6.24 11.11
CA PRO A 196 0.20 -6.55 12.06
C PRO A 196 1.55 -6.62 11.34
N VAL A 197 2.63 -6.44 12.10
CA VAL A 197 3.96 -6.79 11.60
C VAL A 197 4.02 -8.30 11.45
N PRO A 198 4.40 -8.83 10.27
CA PRO A 198 4.51 -10.28 10.09
C PRO A 198 5.60 -10.83 11.02
N VAL A 199 5.27 -11.95 11.67
CA VAL A 199 6.25 -12.69 12.47
C VAL A 199 7.17 -13.43 11.51
N ARG A 200 8.46 -13.09 11.53
CA ARG A 200 9.48 -13.75 10.72
C ARG A 200 10.36 -14.65 11.59
N ASP A 201 10.73 -15.80 11.05
CA ASP A 201 11.68 -16.69 11.69
C ASP A 201 13.11 -16.29 11.28
N PHE A 202 13.88 -15.84 12.28
CA PHE A 202 15.27 -15.40 12.09
C PHE A 202 16.28 -16.51 12.41
N THR A 203 15.82 -17.70 12.73
CA THR A 203 16.66 -18.85 13.10
C THR A 203 16.69 -19.95 12.04
N SER A 204 15.68 -19.97 11.17
CA SER A 204 15.59 -20.94 10.07
C SER A 204 16.50 -20.59 8.90
N PRO A 205 16.84 -21.57 8.05
CA PRO A 205 17.61 -21.33 6.84
C PRO A 205 16.99 -20.23 5.97
N PRO A 206 17.80 -19.39 5.31
CA PRO A 206 17.30 -18.28 4.53
C PRO A 206 16.41 -18.74 3.37
N GLN A 207 15.24 -18.15 3.24
CA GLN A 207 14.30 -18.37 2.14
C GLN A 207 13.91 -17.04 1.52
N MET A 208 13.99 -16.97 0.19
CA MET A 208 13.61 -15.81 -0.59
C MET A 208 12.66 -16.21 -1.71
N ILE A 209 11.56 -15.47 -1.85
CA ILE A 209 10.71 -15.55 -3.05
C ILE A 209 11.29 -14.59 -4.08
N VAL A 210 11.72 -15.11 -5.22
CA VAL A 210 12.21 -14.32 -6.35
C VAL A 210 11.02 -13.91 -7.23
N ILE A 211 10.81 -12.59 -7.37
CA ILE A 211 9.73 -12.01 -8.19
C ILE A 211 10.27 -11.55 -9.54
N ARG A 212 11.52 -11.11 -9.57
CA ARG A 212 12.19 -10.59 -10.75
C ARG A 212 13.62 -11.06 -10.80
N SER A 213 14.10 -11.27 -12.03
CA SER A 213 15.53 -11.43 -12.33
C SER A 213 15.95 -10.33 -13.30
N PHE A 214 17.14 -9.81 -13.09
CA PHE A 214 17.73 -8.78 -13.94
C PHE A 214 19.04 -9.32 -14.50
N ASP A 215 19.15 -9.29 -15.82
CA ASP A 215 20.43 -9.52 -16.49
C ASP A 215 21.26 -8.23 -16.38
N VAL A 216 22.47 -8.36 -15.84
CA VAL A 216 23.41 -7.25 -15.67
C VAL A 216 24.49 -7.23 -16.74
N ASN A 217 24.44 -8.17 -17.67
CA ASN A 217 25.41 -8.27 -18.74
C ASN A 217 25.05 -7.30 -19.87
N LYS A 218 26.07 -6.82 -20.55
CA LYS A 218 25.88 -6.01 -21.78
C LYS A 218 25.42 -6.90 -22.91
N PRO A 219 24.51 -6.44 -23.79
CA PRO A 219 24.17 -7.17 -25.00
C PRO A 219 25.43 -7.45 -25.84
N GLY A 220 25.66 -8.72 -26.21
CA GLY A 220 26.82 -9.13 -27.00
C GLY A 220 28.08 -9.45 -26.19
N SER A 221 27.99 -9.58 -24.86
CA SER A 221 29.10 -10.05 -24.02
C SER A 221 29.45 -11.50 -24.35
N GLU A 222 30.77 -11.81 -24.42
CA GLU A 222 31.29 -13.17 -24.56
C GLU A 222 30.97 -13.99 -23.28
N VAL A 223 30.98 -15.34 -23.43
CA VAL A 223 30.63 -16.25 -22.33
C VAL A 223 31.49 -16.04 -21.08
N ASP A 224 32.80 -15.77 -21.32
CA ASP A 224 33.80 -15.56 -20.27
C ASP A 224 33.68 -14.21 -19.57
N GLU A 225 32.91 -13.28 -20.14
CA GLU A 225 32.63 -11.94 -19.58
C GLU A 225 31.33 -11.87 -18.76
N LEU A 226 30.54 -12.95 -18.72
CA LEU A 226 29.27 -12.99 -18.02
C LEU A 226 29.46 -12.85 -16.51
N LYS A 227 28.77 -11.85 -15.95
CA LYS A 227 28.83 -11.54 -14.51
C LYS A 227 27.66 -12.13 -13.69
N GLY A 228 26.83 -12.97 -14.30
CA GLY A 228 25.63 -13.52 -13.69
C GLY A 228 24.45 -12.54 -13.75
N GLY A 229 23.54 -12.63 -12.81
CA GLY A 229 22.32 -11.82 -12.75
C GLY A 229 22.01 -11.35 -11.34
N VAL A 230 21.02 -10.47 -11.22
CA VAL A 230 20.47 -10.01 -9.93
C VAL A 230 19.06 -10.56 -9.76
N ALA A 231 18.82 -11.26 -8.66
CA ALA A 231 17.51 -11.73 -8.26
C ALA A 231 16.87 -10.72 -7.27
N GLY A 232 15.70 -10.21 -7.60
CA GLY A 232 14.92 -9.31 -6.77
C GLY A 232 13.68 -9.99 -6.21
N GLY A 233 13.43 -9.85 -4.91
CA GLY A 233 12.27 -10.48 -4.28
C GLY A 233 12.14 -10.16 -2.80
N SER A 234 11.32 -10.95 -2.09
CA SER A 234 11.11 -10.81 -0.65
C SER A 234 11.79 -11.93 0.11
N ILE A 235 12.53 -11.56 1.14
CA ILE A 235 13.14 -12.50 2.08
C ILE A 235 12.06 -12.88 3.10
N LEU A 236 11.71 -14.16 3.17
CA LEU A 236 10.72 -14.69 4.11
C LEU A 236 11.34 -15.11 5.44
N GLN A 237 12.55 -15.67 5.36
CA GLN A 237 13.30 -16.14 6.51
C GLN A 237 14.77 -15.74 6.33
N VAL A 238 15.41 -15.35 7.41
CA VAL A 238 16.84 -14.95 7.41
C VAL A 238 17.51 -15.59 8.62
N CYS A 239 18.61 -16.27 8.38
CA CYS A 239 19.53 -16.62 9.44
C CYS A 239 20.53 -15.47 9.59
N VAL A 240 20.53 -14.78 10.72
CA VAL A 240 21.52 -13.74 11.02
C VAL A 240 22.77 -14.41 11.56
N PHE A 241 23.80 -14.52 10.74
CA PHE A 241 25.13 -14.87 11.22
C PHE A 241 25.79 -13.62 11.80
N THR A 242 25.90 -13.53 13.10
CA THR A 242 26.86 -12.60 13.71
C THR A 242 28.23 -13.20 13.52
N SER A 243 29.04 -12.67 12.59
CA SER A 243 30.47 -12.91 12.61
C SER A 243 31.05 -12.28 13.89
N VAL A 244 31.49 -13.11 14.80
CA VAL A 244 32.32 -12.72 15.96
C VAL A 244 33.73 -12.41 15.47
#